data_9b43e900be8d268881b3f8d846d738a9
#
_entry.id   9b43e900be8d268881b3f8d846d738a9
#
_cell.length_a   1.000
_cell.length_b   1.000
_cell.length_c   1.000
_cell.angle_alpha   90.00
_cell.angle_beta   90.00
_cell.angle_gamma   90.00
#
_symmetry.space_group_name_H-M   'P 1'
#
loop_
_entity.id
_entity.type
_entity.pdbx_description
1 polymer ?
#
loop_
_entity_poly.entity_id
_entity_poly.type
_entity_poly.pdbx_seq_one_letter_code
_entity_poly.pdbx_strand_id
1 'polypeptide(L)'
;LMEKVEKACLALTEKGLPHPTSFEVETAAAFLYFKEENCDVVLLETGMGGREDATNLITHPLCSVITSISMDHMQFLGNTLSEIASAKAGIIKENCPVVSSWQEDVVTEVLVKEAERLRAQLYQPKKDAIRDLLYDMNGMQFDYVSEDNSQWKIKLPLTGAYQAANAACAL
;
A
#
# COMPACT_ATOMS: atom_id res chain seq x y z
N LEU A 1 17.96 -20.16 -4.20
CA LEU A 1 17.35 -19.00 -3.57
C LEU A 1 17.39 -19.09 -2.03
N MET A 2 16.75 -20.09 -1.41
CA MET A 2 16.68 -20.22 0.07
C MET A 2 18.06 -20.31 0.74
N GLU A 3 19.03 -21.02 0.16
CA GLU A 3 20.40 -21.07 0.68
C GLU A 3 21.07 -19.67 0.78
N LYS A 4 20.75 -18.75 -0.14
CA LYS A 4 21.29 -17.37 -0.09
C LYS A 4 20.70 -16.62 1.11
N VAL A 5 19.40 -16.78 1.34
CA VAL A 5 18.70 -16.15 2.48
C VAL A 5 19.19 -16.72 3.79
N GLU A 6 19.31 -18.05 3.91
CA GLU A 6 19.84 -18.72 5.09
C GLU A 6 21.24 -18.23 5.47
N LYS A 7 22.16 -18.17 4.47
CA LYS A 7 23.50 -17.62 4.69
C LYS A 7 23.48 -16.18 5.20
N ALA A 8 22.57 -15.34 4.68
CA ALA A 8 22.42 -13.97 5.15
C ALA A 8 21.91 -13.91 6.60
N CYS A 9 20.93 -14.74 6.95
CA CYS A 9 20.42 -14.85 8.32
C CYS A 9 21.52 -15.28 9.30
N LEU A 10 22.31 -16.31 8.95
CA LEU A 10 23.42 -16.78 9.77
C LEU A 10 24.49 -15.69 9.95
N ALA A 11 24.84 -14.97 8.88
CA ALA A 11 25.80 -13.88 8.96
C ALA A 11 25.34 -12.70 9.85
N LEU A 12 24.02 -12.47 9.97
CA LEU A 12 23.47 -11.50 10.94
C LEU A 12 23.65 -11.99 12.39
N THR A 13 23.31 -13.26 12.66
CA THR A 13 23.45 -13.82 14.00
C THR A 13 24.92 -13.94 14.45
N GLU A 14 25.84 -14.24 13.55
CA GLU A 14 27.27 -14.22 13.80
C GLU A 14 27.80 -12.84 14.22
N LYS A 15 27.15 -11.77 13.75
CA LYS A 15 27.44 -10.38 14.15
C LYS A 15 26.75 -9.97 15.45
N GLY A 16 26.06 -10.88 16.13
CA GLY A 16 25.33 -10.61 17.38
C GLY A 16 23.98 -9.91 17.18
N LEU A 17 23.48 -9.85 15.95
CA LEU A 17 22.14 -9.34 15.66
C LEU A 17 21.08 -10.45 15.87
N PRO A 18 19.83 -10.09 16.19
CA PRO A 18 18.76 -11.08 16.31
C PRO A 18 18.54 -11.78 14.96
N HIS A 19 18.09 -13.02 15.01
CA HIS A 19 17.65 -13.71 13.80
C HIS A 19 16.44 -13.00 13.21
N PRO A 20 16.40 -12.74 11.87
CA PRO A 20 15.24 -12.16 11.23
C PRO A 20 13.96 -12.95 11.49
N THR A 21 12.83 -12.25 11.55
CA THR A 21 11.50 -12.87 11.66
C THR A 21 11.17 -13.69 10.41
N SER A 22 10.18 -14.58 10.51
CA SER A 22 9.73 -15.35 9.33
C SER A 22 9.27 -14.44 8.19
N PHE A 23 8.56 -13.36 8.50
CA PHE A 23 8.11 -12.39 7.50
C PHE A 23 9.27 -11.68 6.80
N GLU A 24 10.30 -11.28 7.52
CA GLU A 24 11.53 -10.69 6.94
C GLU A 24 12.26 -11.69 6.03
N VAL A 25 12.37 -12.96 6.46
CA VAL A 25 12.97 -14.03 5.66
C VAL A 25 12.18 -14.29 4.38
N GLU A 26 10.86 -14.40 4.47
CA GLU A 26 9.96 -14.61 3.33
C GLU A 26 10.01 -13.42 2.37
N THR A 27 10.01 -12.20 2.89
CA THR A 27 10.13 -10.97 2.09
C THR A 27 11.45 -10.91 1.34
N ALA A 28 12.56 -11.23 2.00
CA ALA A 28 13.87 -11.28 1.37
C ALA A 28 13.92 -12.35 0.26
N ALA A 29 13.33 -13.52 0.52
CA ALA A 29 13.21 -14.58 -0.48
C ALA A 29 12.37 -14.14 -1.68
N ALA A 30 11.24 -13.46 -1.46
CA ALA A 30 10.39 -12.94 -2.50
C ALA A 30 11.13 -11.92 -3.40
N PHE A 31 11.85 -10.96 -2.81
CA PHE A 31 12.64 -9.99 -3.57
C PHE A 31 13.72 -10.66 -4.42
N LEU A 32 14.41 -11.67 -3.89
CA LEU A 32 15.40 -12.43 -4.67
C LEU A 32 14.73 -13.20 -5.81
N TYR A 33 13.56 -13.79 -5.56
CA TYR A 33 12.78 -14.51 -6.56
C TYR A 33 12.35 -13.57 -7.70
N PHE A 34 11.73 -12.46 -7.40
CA PHE A 34 11.32 -11.48 -8.41
C PHE A 34 12.48 -10.98 -9.27
N LYS A 35 13.64 -10.80 -8.64
CA LYS A 35 14.87 -10.43 -9.35
C LYS A 35 15.38 -11.56 -10.26
N GLU A 36 15.37 -12.82 -9.80
CA GLU A 36 15.81 -13.98 -10.60
C GLU A 36 14.86 -14.23 -11.78
N GLU A 37 13.55 -14.05 -11.58
CA GLU A 37 12.53 -14.17 -12.63
C GLU A 37 12.47 -12.97 -13.60
N ASN A 38 13.22 -11.90 -13.35
CA ASN A 38 13.21 -10.66 -14.14
C ASN A 38 11.81 -10.08 -14.34
N CYS A 39 11.03 -10.00 -13.26
CA CYS A 39 9.68 -9.44 -13.31
C CYS A 39 9.71 -7.98 -13.77
N ASP A 40 8.88 -7.62 -14.76
CA ASP A 40 8.76 -6.27 -15.27
C ASP A 40 8.09 -5.33 -14.23
N VAL A 41 7.13 -5.85 -13.47
CA VAL A 41 6.41 -5.14 -12.41
C VAL A 41 6.21 -6.09 -11.23
N VAL A 42 6.37 -5.55 -10.02
CA VAL A 42 6.10 -6.26 -8.77
C VAL A 42 5.09 -5.47 -7.97
N LEU A 43 4.00 -6.12 -7.57
CA LEU A 43 3.02 -5.58 -6.65
C LEU A 43 3.34 -6.10 -5.25
N LEU A 44 3.64 -5.17 -4.32
CA LEU A 44 3.98 -5.49 -2.94
C LEU A 44 2.87 -5.04 -2.01
N GLU A 45 2.37 -5.95 -1.21
CA GLU A 45 1.47 -5.62 -0.10
C GLU A 45 2.28 -5.46 1.19
N THR A 46 2.07 -4.35 1.88
CA THR A 46 2.67 -4.09 3.20
C THR A 46 2.08 -5.07 4.23
N GLY A 47 2.94 -5.73 4.99
CA GLY A 47 2.48 -6.66 6.03
C GLY A 47 1.84 -5.94 7.21
N MET A 48 2.51 -4.90 7.75
CA MET A 48 1.97 -4.11 8.86
C MET A 48 2.54 -2.69 8.89
N GLY A 49 1.66 -1.71 9.04
CA GLY A 49 2.06 -0.31 9.11
C GLY A 49 2.55 0.23 7.78
N GLY A 50 3.84 0.38 7.63
CA GLY A 50 4.48 0.86 6.40
C GLY A 50 5.94 1.24 6.62
N ARG A 51 6.21 2.22 7.46
CA ARG A 51 7.57 2.76 7.69
C ARG A 51 8.60 1.70 8.04
N GLU A 52 8.27 0.82 8.97
CA GLU A 52 9.16 -0.23 9.51
C GLU A 52 8.87 -1.60 8.88
N ASP A 53 8.02 -1.65 7.86
CA ASP A 53 7.66 -2.91 7.23
C ASP A 53 8.82 -3.47 6.40
N ALA A 54 9.00 -4.79 6.43
CA ALA A 54 10.07 -5.47 5.68
C ALA A 54 9.97 -5.23 4.17
N THR A 55 8.77 -5.00 3.63
CA THR A 55 8.58 -4.68 2.20
C THR A 55 9.03 -3.26 1.85
N ASN A 56 9.24 -2.37 2.84
CA ASN A 56 9.54 -0.95 2.62
C ASN A 56 11.01 -0.65 2.24
N LEU A 57 11.72 -1.63 1.71
CA LEU A 57 13.10 -1.48 1.21
C LEU A 57 13.16 -0.73 -0.13
N ILE A 58 12.08 -0.69 -0.88
CA ILE A 58 12.04 -0.07 -2.21
C ILE A 58 12.08 1.46 -2.05
N THR A 59 13.11 2.07 -2.61
CA THR A 59 13.33 3.53 -2.50
C THR A 59 12.66 4.33 -3.62
N HIS A 60 12.39 3.71 -4.76
CA HIS A 60 11.79 4.35 -5.94
C HIS A 60 10.69 3.44 -6.52
N PRO A 61 9.54 3.31 -5.85
CA PRO A 61 8.40 2.59 -6.42
C PRO A 61 7.82 3.36 -7.61
N LEU A 62 7.17 2.65 -8.54
CA LEU A 62 6.39 3.29 -9.59
C LEU A 62 5.23 4.11 -9.00
N CYS A 63 4.62 3.60 -7.94
CA CYS A 63 3.56 4.26 -7.20
C CYS A 63 3.43 3.63 -5.81
N SER A 64 3.12 4.43 -4.80
CA SER A 64 2.66 3.95 -3.50
C SER A 64 1.13 4.06 -3.43
N VAL A 65 0.45 3.02 -2.96
CA VAL A 65 -1.02 3.03 -2.84
C VAL A 65 -1.41 2.86 -1.38
N ILE A 66 -2.25 3.76 -0.87
CA ILE A 66 -2.75 3.74 0.51
C ILE A 66 -4.28 3.61 0.44
N THR A 67 -4.78 2.44 0.79
CA THR A 67 -6.22 2.18 0.91
C THR A 67 -6.81 2.87 2.13
N SER A 68 -8.10 2.69 2.42
CA SER A 68 -8.74 3.32 3.57
C SER A 68 -8.05 2.96 4.88
N ILE A 69 -7.77 3.98 5.70
CA ILE A 69 -7.16 3.83 7.02
C ILE A 69 -8.25 3.90 8.09
N SER A 70 -8.23 2.94 9.00
CA SER A 70 -9.09 2.85 10.17
C SER A 70 -8.30 2.50 11.42
N MET A 71 -8.95 2.49 12.58
CA MET A 71 -8.35 2.07 13.84
C MET A 71 -8.08 0.56 13.81
N ASP A 72 -6.87 0.20 13.39
CA ASP A 72 -6.41 -1.18 13.28
C ASP A 72 -4.97 -1.31 13.77
N HIS A 73 -4.59 -2.50 14.24
CA HIS A 73 -3.24 -2.79 14.76
C HIS A 73 -2.74 -1.78 15.81
N MET A 74 -3.65 -1.27 16.65
CA MET A 74 -3.37 -0.22 17.65
C MET A 74 -2.18 -0.55 18.56
N GLN A 75 -1.97 -1.83 18.88
CA GLN A 75 -0.86 -2.27 19.73
C GLN A 75 0.53 -1.97 19.13
N PHE A 76 0.61 -1.80 17.83
CA PHE A 76 1.87 -1.61 17.10
C PHE A 76 1.98 -0.24 16.43
N LEU A 77 0.88 0.29 15.91
CA LEU A 77 0.89 1.48 15.05
C LEU A 77 0.50 2.76 15.77
N GLY A 78 0.00 2.66 17.01
CA GLY A 78 -0.45 3.80 17.80
C GLY A 78 -1.94 3.76 18.14
N ASN A 79 -2.35 4.69 18.99
CA ASN A 79 -3.69 4.74 19.56
C ASN A 79 -4.60 5.78 18.88
N THR A 80 -4.12 6.46 17.85
CA THR A 80 -4.85 7.48 17.10
C THR A 80 -4.76 7.24 15.60
N LEU A 81 -5.77 7.69 14.86
CA LEU A 81 -5.74 7.62 13.39
C LEU A 81 -4.54 8.36 12.80
N SER A 82 -4.10 9.46 13.41
CA SER A 82 -2.93 10.22 12.97
C SER A 82 -1.63 9.42 13.09
N GLU A 83 -1.45 8.67 14.19
CA GLU A 83 -0.28 7.80 14.39
C GLU A 83 -0.28 6.65 13.38
N ILE A 84 -1.42 5.97 13.20
CA ILE A 84 -1.58 4.90 12.22
C ILE A 84 -1.32 5.42 10.80
N ALA A 85 -1.89 6.58 10.46
CA ALA A 85 -1.66 7.24 9.18
C ALA A 85 -0.18 7.59 8.96
N SER A 86 0.51 8.09 9.99
CA SER A 86 1.94 8.39 9.94
C SER A 86 2.80 7.16 9.70
N ALA A 87 2.48 6.03 10.34
CA ALA A 87 3.15 4.76 10.10
C ALA A 87 2.95 4.28 8.66
N LYS A 88 1.71 4.33 8.14
CA LYS A 88 1.37 3.93 6.76
C LYS A 88 1.97 4.89 5.72
N ALA A 89 1.99 6.19 5.98
CA ALA A 89 2.62 7.19 5.12
C ALA A 89 4.13 6.94 4.91
N GLY A 90 4.76 6.12 5.76
CA GLY A 90 6.17 5.72 5.60
C GLY A 90 6.52 4.99 4.29
N ILE A 91 5.52 4.51 3.54
CA ILE A 91 5.72 3.94 2.21
C ILE A 91 5.80 5.00 1.09
N ILE A 92 5.43 6.26 1.36
CA ILE A 92 5.58 7.35 0.41
C ILE A 92 7.06 7.61 0.21
N LYS A 93 7.50 7.78 -1.04
CA LYS A 93 8.92 7.97 -1.38
C LYS A 93 9.13 9.29 -2.12
N GLU A 94 10.34 9.80 -1.99
CA GLU A 94 10.70 11.10 -2.56
C GLU A 94 10.52 11.11 -4.09
N ASN A 95 9.79 12.10 -4.59
CA ASN A 95 9.48 12.31 -6.01
C ASN A 95 8.73 11.12 -6.68
N CYS A 96 8.14 10.21 -5.89
CA CYS A 96 7.34 9.11 -6.42
C CYS A 96 5.84 9.41 -6.22
N PRO A 97 4.98 9.08 -7.19
CA PRO A 97 3.55 9.29 -7.06
C PRO A 97 2.96 8.43 -5.93
N VAL A 98 1.93 8.95 -5.30
CA VAL A 98 1.17 8.23 -4.29
C VAL A 98 -0.33 8.38 -4.56
N VAL A 99 -1.05 7.28 -4.51
CA VAL A 99 -2.51 7.26 -4.58
C VAL A 99 -3.05 6.92 -3.20
N SER A 100 -4.04 7.65 -2.74
CA SER A 100 -4.77 7.32 -1.51
C SER A 100 -6.26 7.20 -1.80
N SER A 101 -6.92 6.22 -1.21
CA SER A 101 -8.38 6.24 -1.10
C SER A 101 -8.84 7.54 -0.41
N TRP A 102 -10.12 7.89 -0.52
CA TRP A 102 -10.66 8.95 0.35
C TRP A 102 -10.55 8.53 1.82
N GLN A 103 -10.20 9.48 2.66
CA GLN A 103 -9.88 9.28 4.07
C GLN A 103 -10.71 10.23 4.94
N GLU A 104 -10.63 10.04 6.25
CA GLU A 104 -11.03 11.08 7.21
C GLU A 104 -10.04 12.26 7.13
N ASP A 105 -10.51 13.46 7.47
CA ASP A 105 -9.72 14.70 7.34
C ASP A 105 -8.37 14.61 8.06
N VAL A 106 -8.36 14.09 9.28
CA VAL A 106 -7.13 13.92 10.08
C VAL A 106 -6.10 13.01 9.39
N VAL A 107 -6.56 11.98 8.68
CA VAL A 107 -5.68 11.08 7.91
C VAL A 107 -5.19 11.78 6.66
N THR A 108 -6.10 12.44 5.94
CA THR A 108 -5.75 13.20 4.73
C THR A 108 -4.68 14.25 5.02
N GLU A 109 -4.80 15.00 6.13
CA GLU A 109 -3.78 15.97 6.53
C GLU A 109 -2.39 15.35 6.75
N VAL A 110 -2.32 14.16 7.35
CA VAL A 110 -1.05 13.45 7.55
C VAL A 110 -0.44 13.04 6.21
N LEU A 111 -1.26 12.48 5.31
CA LEU A 111 -0.78 12.03 4.00
C LEU A 111 -0.33 13.20 3.13
N VAL A 112 -1.07 14.32 3.12
CA VAL A 112 -0.71 15.54 2.39
C VAL A 112 0.63 16.09 2.89
N LYS A 113 0.80 16.26 4.20
CA LYS A 113 2.05 16.75 4.80
C LYS A 113 3.25 15.87 4.44
N GLU A 114 3.08 14.55 4.49
CA GLU A 114 4.19 13.64 4.14
C GLU A 114 4.49 13.66 2.63
N ALA A 115 3.46 13.72 1.78
CA ALA A 115 3.62 13.84 0.34
C ALA A 115 4.34 15.16 -0.03
N GLU A 116 3.95 16.30 0.54
CA GLU A 116 4.60 17.59 0.33
C GLU A 116 6.07 17.55 0.78
N ARG A 117 6.34 17.01 1.96
CA ARG A 117 7.72 16.86 2.50
C ARG A 117 8.62 16.08 1.55
N LEU A 118 8.07 15.06 0.89
CA LEU A 118 8.77 14.17 -0.03
C LEU A 118 8.66 14.59 -1.51
N ARG A 119 8.00 15.72 -1.79
CA ARG A 119 7.74 16.17 -3.17
C ARG A 119 7.04 15.08 -4.01
N ALA A 120 6.26 14.23 -3.35
CA ALA A 120 5.44 13.21 -3.96
C ALA A 120 4.10 13.81 -4.40
N GLN A 121 3.67 13.51 -5.62
CA GLN A 121 2.35 13.92 -6.07
C GLN A 121 1.30 12.98 -5.49
N LEU A 122 0.40 13.53 -4.66
CA LEU A 122 -0.72 12.78 -4.09
C LEU A 122 -1.93 12.87 -5.00
N TYR A 123 -2.45 11.71 -5.37
CA TYR A 123 -3.72 11.54 -6.08
C TYR A 123 -4.74 10.92 -5.13
N GLN A 124 -5.93 11.50 -5.07
CA GLN A 124 -7.01 11.00 -4.25
C GLN A 124 -8.32 11.06 -5.03
N PRO A 125 -8.87 9.91 -5.47
CA PRO A 125 -10.14 9.89 -6.18
C PRO A 125 -11.23 10.47 -5.29
N LYS A 126 -12.13 11.24 -5.87
CA LYS A 126 -13.27 11.82 -5.16
C LYS A 126 -14.30 10.74 -4.84
N LYS A 127 -14.95 10.84 -3.70
CA LYS A 127 -15.98 9.88 -3.28
C LYS A 127 -17.17 9.84 -4.25
N ASP A 128 -17.51 10.96 -4.88
CA ASP A 128 -18.57 11.11 -5.86
C ASP A 128 -18.16 10.68 -7.29
N ALA A 129 -16.89 10.29 -7.47
CA ALA A 129 -16.43 9.66 -8.71
C ALA A 129 -17.08 8.30 -8.96
N ILE A 130 -17.52 7.61 -7.90
CA ILE A 130 -18.25 6.34 -8.00
C ILE A 130 -19.75 6.62 -8.02
N ARG A 131 -20.41 6.18 -9.10
CA ARG A 131 -21.86 6.34 -9.30
C ARG A 131 -22.50 5.00 -9.61
N ASP A 132 -23.80 4.90 -9.35
CA ASP A 132 -24.60 3.72 -9.68
C ASP A 132 -24.02 2.39 -9.19
N LEU A 133 -23.45 2.41 -7.97
CA LEU A 133 -22.85 1.24 -7.35
C LEU A 133 -23.92 0.18 -7.04
N LEU A 134 -23.79 -0.95 -7.69
CA LEU A 134 -24.60 -2.16 -7.47
C LEU A 134 -23.66 -3.30 -7.10
N TYR A 135 -24.02 -4.09 -6.10
CA TYR A 135 -23.26 -5.28 -5.72
C TYR A 135 -24.17 -6.38 -5.18
N ASP A 136 -23.80 -7.62 -5.44
CA ASP A 136 -24.46 -8.83 -4.96
C ASP A 136 -23.42 -9.92 -4.65
N MET A 137 -23.87 -11.17 -4.51
CA MET A 137 -22.97 -12.31 -4.21
C MET A 137 -22.03 -12.67 -5.37
N ASN A 138 -22.25 -12.16 -6.57
CA ASN A 138 -21.47 -12.48 -7.77
C ASN A 138 -20.43 -11.39 -8.10
N GLY A 139 -20.50 -10.24 -7.44
CA GLY A 139 -19.58 -9.14 -7.67
C GLY A 139 -20.23 -7.78 -7.57
N MET A 140 -19.57 -6.80 -8.18
CA MET A 140 -20.06 -5.42 -8.23
C MET A 140 -19.92 -4.81 -9.60
N GLN A 141 -20.73 -3.78 -9.84
CA GLN A 141 -20.57 -2.86 -10.97
C GLN A 141 -20.83 -1.43 -10.52
N PHE A 142 -20.14 -0.49 -11.13
CA PHE A 142 -20.33 0.94 -10.91
C PHE A 142 -19.81 1.75 -12.10
N ASP A 143 -20.25 2.98 -12.21
CA ASP A 143 -19.70 3.94 -13.14
C ASP A 143 -18.64 4.79 -12.41
N TYR A 144 -17.43 4.85 -12.94
CA TYR A 144 -16.36 5.72 -12.45
C TYR A 144 -16.21 6.94 -13.34
N VAL A 145 -16.18 8.12 -12.74
CA VAL A 145 -16.01 9.41 -13.42
C VAL A 145 -14.73 10.06 -12.95
N SER A 146 -13.74 10.17 -13.82
CA SER A 146 -12.46 10.83 -13.51
C SER A 146 -12.57 12.36 -13.47
N GLU A 147 -11.51 13.03 -13.09
CA GLU A 147 -11.47 14.50 -13.00
C GLU A 147 -11.61 15.19 -14.35
N ASP A 148 -11.17 14.54 -15.43
CA ASP A 148 -11.34 15.02 -16.82
C ASP A 148 -12.72 14.70 -17.42
N ASN A 149 -13.65 14.20 -16.59
CA ASN A 149 -14.99 13.72 -16.96
C ASN A 149 -15.02 12.50 -17.89
N SER A 150 -13.93 11.77 -18.03
CA SER A 150 -13.96 10.45 -18.65
C SER A 150 -14.79 9.49 -17.79
N GLN A 151 -15.55 8.61 -18.43
CA GLN A 151 -16.44 7.67 -17.75
C GLN A 151 -16.11 6.24 -18.12
N TRP A 152 -16.02 5.38 -17.12
CA TRP A 152 -15.80 3.95 -17.29
C TRP A 152 -16.82 3.14 -16.52
N LYS A 153 -17.36 2.13 -17.18
CA LYS A 153 -18.21 1.13 -16.53
C LYS A 153 -17.36 0.00 -16.02
N ILE A 154 -17.26 -0.10 -14.70
CA ILE A 154 -16.41 -1.06 -14.01
C ILE A 154 -17.24 -2.25 -13.56
N LYS A 155 -16.71 -3.46 -13.78
CA LYS A 155 -17.25 -4.71 -13.25
C LYS A 155 -16.15 -5.48 -12.55
N LEU A 156 -16.41 -5.91 -11.31
CA LEU A 156 -15.46 -6.65 -10.48
C LEU A 156 -16.12 -7.90 -9.92
N PRO A 157 -15.42 -9.04 -9.91
CA PRO A 157 -15.90 -10.27 -9.25
C PRO A 157 -15.66 -10.23 -7.73
N LEU A 158 -15.70 -9.04 -7.13
CA LEU A 158 -15.49 -8.79 -5.71
C LEU A 158 -16.74 -8.19 -5.11
N THR A 159 -17.03 -8.53 -3.87
CA THR A 159 -18.20 -8.05 -3.13
C THR A 159 -17.80 -7.09 -2.02
N GLY A 160 -18.75 -6.25 -1.58
CA GLY A 160 -18.52 -5.29 -0.51
C GLY A 160 -18.18 -3.88 -1.02
N ALA A 161 -18.93 -2.88 -0.55
CA ALA A 161 -18.85 -1.51 -1.04
C ALA A 161 -17.43 -0.88 -0.95
N TYR A 162 -16.61 -1.32 0.01
CA TYR A 162 -15.23 -0.86 0.16
C TYR A 162 -14.33 -1.24 -1.03
N GLN A 163 -14.68 -2.31 -1.76
CA GLN A 163 -13.91 -2.71 -2.95
C GLN A 163 -14.05 -1.72 -4.11
N ALA A 164 -15.14 -0.95 -4.15
CA ALA A 164 -15.27 0.12 -5.12
C ALA A 164 -14.26 1.24 -4.85
N ALA A 165 -14.00 1.56 -3.56
CA ALA A 165 -12.96 2.50 -3.17
C ALA A 165 -11.55 1.99 -3.53
N ASN A 166 -11.28 0.70 -3.28
CA ASN A 166 -10.01 0.09 -3.65
C ASN A 166 -9.80 0.11 -5.18
N ALA A 167 -10.87 -0.20 -5.94
CA ALA A 167 -10.81 -0.13 -7.41
C ALA A 167 -10.56 1.29 -7.91
N ALA A 168 -11.15 2.31 -7.30
CA ALA A 168 -10.91 3.70 -7.66
C ALA A 168 -9.44 4.13 -7.46
N CYS A 169 -8.71 3.49 -6.53
CA CYS A 169 -7.26 3.72 -6.37
C CYS A 169 -6.43 3.06 -7.48
N ALA A 170 -6.99 2.12 -8.23
CA ALA A 170 -6.30 1.41 -9.30
C ALA A 170 -6.60 1.99 -10.69
N LEU A 171 -7.56 2.92 -10.78
CA LEU A 171 -7.97 3.60 -12.02
C LEU A 171 -7.25 4.93 -12.18
#